data_3eb9fa08d08064109a5bc5eecff87e3f
#
_entry.id   3eb9fa08d08064109a5bc5eecff87e3f
#
_cell.length_a   1.000
_cell.length_b   1.000
_cell.length_c   1.000
_cell.angle_alpha   90.00
_cell.angle_beta   90.00
_cell.angle_gamma   90.00
#
_symmetry.space_group_name_H-M   'P 1'
#
loop_
_entity.id
_entity.type
_entity.pdbx_description
1 polymer ?
#
loop_
_entity_poly.entity_id
_entity_poly.type
_entity_poly.pdbx_seq_one_letter_code
_entity_poly.pdbx_strand_id
1 'polypeptide(L)'
;TSWENQLAVLSHYLHNNDCVGNEQSKKEILYTIREFLERKKSNKEETITEEYVMKVAENPVEYSLFSDFFRVPFPSPQSPQFTFIDLFAGMGGFRLAMQAQGGKCVFSSEWNKYAQKTYLANFGEMPFGDITKEVTKSYIPQYFDILCAGFPCQPFSIAGVSKKKSLGRETGFKDKTQGTLFFDVADII
;
A
#
# COMPACT_ATOMS: atom_id res chain seq x y z
N THR A 1 4.84 -15.52 -1.38
CA THR A 1 4.31 -14.15 -1.14
C THR A 1 5.46 -13.29 -0.69
N SER A 2 5.66 -12.13 -1.35
CA SER A 2 6.69 -11.21 -0.90
C SER A 2 6.32 -10.69 0.48
N TRP A 3 7.29 -10.44 1.34
CA TRP A 3 7.07 -9.87 2.67
C TRP A 3 6.35 -8.51 2.60
N GLU A 4 6.53 -7.76 1.50
CA GLU A 4 5.87 -6.48 1.24
C GLU A 4 4.35 -6.63 1.12
N ASN A 5 3.87 -7.66 0.42
CA ASN A 5 2.46 -7.96 0.34
C ASN A 5 1.89 -8.45 1.68
N GLN A 6 2.68 -9.20 2.46
CA GLN A 6 2.27 -9.61 3.82
C GLN A 6 2.12 -8.39 4.74
N LEU A 7 3.04 -7.43 4.68
CA LEU A 7 2.93 -6.19 5.45
C LEU A 7 1.72 -5.35 4.99
N ALA A 8 1.44 -5.29 3.69
CA ALA A 8 0.26 -4.60 3.17
C ALA A 8 -1.03 -5.23 3.71
N VAL A 9 -1.15 -6.56 3.67
CA VAL A 9 -2.30 -7.28 4.26
C VAL A 9 -2.45 -6.96 5.74
N LEU A 10 -1.38 -7.11 6.53
CA LEU A 10 -1.43 -6.90 7.98
C LEU A 10 -1.80 -5.47 8.35
N SER A 11 -1.22 -4.46 7.67
CA SER A 11 -1.53 -3.06 7.93
C SER A 11 -2.97 -2.70 7.51
N HIS A 12 -3.47 -3.29 6.43
CA HIS A 12 -4.86 -3.14 6.01
C HIS A 12 -5.82 -3.71 7.07
N TYR A 13 -5.56 -4.94 7.56
CA TYR A 13 -6.36 -5.55 8.62
C TYR A 13 -6.33 -4.76 9.93
N LEU A 14 -5.19 -4.16 10.28
CA LEU A 14 -5.06 -3.37 11.49
C LEU A 14 -6.03 -2.18 11.54
N HIS A 15 -6.27 -1.55 10.39
CA HIS A 15 -7.13 -0.37 10.26
C HIS A 15 -8.55 -0.67 9.77
N ASN A 16 -8.84 -1.93 9.46
CA ASN A 16 -10.16 -2.35 8.98
C ASN A 16 -10.97 -2.98 10.11
N ASN A 17 -11.93 -2.23 10.67
CA ASN A 17 -12.72 -2.65 11.82
C ASN A 17 -13.55 -3.92 11.57
N ASP A 18 -13.85 -4.26 10.31
CA ASP A 18 -14.63 -5.43 9.95
C ASP A 18 -13.87 -6.75 10.16
N CYS A 19 -12.52 -6.67 10.20
CA CYS A 19 -11.66 -7.84 10.28
C CYS A 19 -11.04 -8.07 11.66
N VAL A 20 -10.96 -7.04 12.50
CA VAL A 20 -10.29 -7.08 13.80
C VAL A 20 -11.30 -6.89 14.92
N GLY A 21 -11.92 -8.01 15.30
CA GLY A 21 -13.03 -8.02 16.27
C GLY A 21 -12.63 -7.72 17.71
N ASN A 22 -11.34 -7.68 18.09
CA ASN A 22 -10.92 -7.41 19.46
C ASN A 22 -9.49 -6.85 19.57
N GLU A 23 -9.18 -6.25 20.72
CA GLU A 23 -7.86 -5.69 21.04
C GLU A 23 -6.73 -6.74 21.01
N GLN A 24 -7.04 -8.01 21.28
CA GLN A 24 -6.05 -9.09 21.24
C GLN A 24 -5.58 -9.35 19.82
N SER A 25 -6.48 -9.42 18.85
CA SER A 25 -6.13 -9.59 17.43
C SER A 25 -5.29 -8.41 16.91
N LYS A 26 -5.60 -7.17 17.34
CA LYS A 26 -4.78 -6.01 17.01
C LYS A 26 -3.35 -6.15 17.53
N LYS A 27 -3.19 -6.59 18.78
CA LYS A 27 -1.86 -6.82 19.38
C LYS A 27 -1.07 -7.88 18.61
N GLU A 28 -1.71 -8.97 18.21
CA GLU A 28 -1.08 -10.05 17.44
C GLU A 28 -0.63 -9.57 16.04
N ILE A 29 -1.46 -8.77 15.35
CA ILE A 29 -1.10 -8.17 14.07
C ILE A 29 0.09 -7.23 14.24
N LEU A 30 0.07 -6.37 15.23
CA LEU A 30 1.17 -5.45 15.53
C LEU A 30 2.46 -6.19 15.86
N TYR A 31 2.37 -7.24 16.66
CA TYR A 31 3.51 -8.13 16.94
C TYR A 31 4.08 -8.72 15.66
N THR A 32 3.23 -9.23 14.78
CA THR A 32 3.65 -9.81 13.50
C THR A 32 4.31 -8.77 12.59
N ILE A 33 3.72 -7.56 12.48
CA ILE A 33 4.32 -6.45 11.72
C ILE A 33 5.71 -6.13 12.25
N ARG A 34 5.87 -6.07 13.58
CA ARG A 34 7.14 -5.83 14.23
C ARG A 34 8.18 -6.88 13.88
N GLU A 35 7.86 -8.17 14.03
CA GLU A 35 8.75 -9.27 13.64
C GLU A 35 9.24 -9.13 12.20
N PHE A 36 8.33 -8.79 11.28
CA PHE A 36 8.69 -8.55 9.88
C PHE A 36 9.68 -7.41 9.70
N LEU A 37 9.49 -6.30 10.39
CA LEU A 37 10.37 -5.13 10.29
C LEU A 37 11.73 -5.38 10.92
N GLU A 38 11.80 -6.13 12.01
CA GLU A 38 13.06 -6.49 12.67
C GLU A 38 13.88 -7.50 11.87
N ARG A 39 13.26 -8.54 11.32
CA ARG A 39 13.91 -9.48 10.40
C ARG A 39 14.52 -8.79 9.19
N LYS A 40 13.94 -7.68 8.74
CA LYS A 40 14.49 -6.88 7.65
C LYS A 40 15.70 -6.05 8.05
N LYS A 41 15.76 -5.56 9.30
CA LYS A 41 16.92 -4.81 9.83
C LYS A 41 18.11 -5.71 10.10
N SER A 42 17.84 -6.95 10.49
CA SER A 42 18.83 -7.96 10.82
C SER A 42 19.05 -8.87 9.62
N ASN A 43 20.14 -8.65 8.87
CA ASN A 43 20.70 -9.65 7.97
C ASN A 43 21.38 -10.79 8.76
N LYS A 44 21.07 -10.95 10.05
CA LYS A 44 21.58 -11.97 10.96
C LYS A 44 20.43 -12.78 11.53
N GLU A 45 20.51 -14.10 11.35
CA GLU A 45 19.70 -15.10 12.05
C GLU A 45 19.99 -15.01 13.57
N GLU A 46 19.16 -14.30 14.31
CA GLU A 46 19.12 -14.39 15.76
C GLU A 46 17.70 -14.71 16.23
N THR A 47 17.60 -15.76 17.02
CA THR A 47 16.35 -16.28 17.59
C THR A 47 15.81 -15.28 18.62
N ILE A 48 14.60 -14.78 18.40
CA ILE A 48 13.91 -13.85 19.31
C ILE A 48 13.24 -14.68 20.41
N THR A 49 13.55 -14.40 21.66
CA THR A 49 12.93 -15.03 22.84
C THR A 49 11.69 -14.27 23.33
N GLU A 50 10.73 -14.98 23.95
CA GLU A 50 9.51 -14.38 24.53
C GLU A 50 9.80 -13.23 25.52
N GLU A 51 10.93 -13.31 26.23
CA GLU A 51 11.39 -12.28 27.18
C GLU A 51 11.74 -10.94 26.50
N TYR A 52 12.27 -10.99 25.27
CA TYR A 52 12.55 -9.79 24.46
C TYR A 52 11.26 -9.08 24.05
N VAL A 53 10.22 -9.85 23.73
CA VAL A 53 8.89 -9.36 23.34
C VAL A 53 8.22 -8.59 24.47
N MET A 54 8.26 -9.12 25.69
CA MET A 54 7.69 -8.47 26.88
C MET A 54 8.40 -7.16 27.22
N LYS A 55 9.72 -7.14 27.16
CA LYS A 55 10.54 -5.93 27.43
C LYS A 55 10.26 -4.78 26.47
N VAL A 56 9.92 -5.08 25.25
CA VAL A 56 9.68 -4.07 24.20
C VAL A 56 8.27 -3.51 24.28
N ALA A 57 7.29 -4.30 24.71
CA ALA A 57 5.94 -3.82 24.97
C ALA A 57 5.86 -2.76 26.08
N GLU A 58 6.86 -2.73 26.96
CA GLU A 58 6.96 -1.80 28.09
C GLU A 58 7.82 -0.54 27.81
N ASN A 59 8.48 -0.43 26.65
CA ASN A 59 9.45 0.64 26.40
C ASN A 59 8.91 1.74 25.47
N PRO A 60 8.70 2.99 25.96
CA PRO A 60 8.11 4.10 25.17
C PRO A 60 8.92 4.50 23.93
N VAL A 61 10.23 4.24 23.90
CA VAL A 61 11.12 4.60 22.77
C VAL A 61 10.84 3.75 21.53
N GLU A 62 10.37 2.52 21.67
CA GLU A 62 10.03 1.65 20.57
C GLU A 62 8.66 1.95 19.93
N TYR A 63 7.77 2.63 20.65
CA TYR A 63 6.53 3.18 20.08
C TYR A 63 6.79 4.13 18.90
N SER A 64 7.96 4.79 18.86
CA SER A 64 8.29 5.70 17.77
C SER A 64 8.49 5.00 16.41
N LEU A 65 8.93 3.73 16.40
CA LEU A 65 9.12 2.94 15.18
C LEU A 65 7.79 2.47 14.57
N PHE A 66 6.74 2.38 15.40
CA PHE A 66 5.40 1.98 15.01
C PHE A 66 4.42 3.15 14.95
N SER A 67 4.88 4.38 15.25
CA SER A 67 4.02 5.57 15.26
C SER A 67 3.27 5.76 13.94
N ASP A 68 3.88 5.38 12.82
CA ASP A 68 3.29 5.51 11.49
C ASP A 68 2.10 4.58 11.26
N PHE A 69 2.03 3.44 11.98
CA PHE A 69 0.89 2.54 11.94
C PHE A 69 -0.24 2.94 12.91
N PHE A 70 0.08 3.67 13.98
CA PHE A 70 -0.90 4.09 14.99
C PHE A 70 -1.39 5.52 14.78
N ARG A 71 -0.50 6.40 14.35
CA ARG A 71 -0.83 7.79 14.07
C ARG A 71 -1.28 7.91 12.63
N VAL A 72 -2.57 7.80 12.40
CA VAL A 72 -3.18 7.93 11.06
C VAL A 72 -3.68 9.36 10.89
N PRO A 73 -2.94 10.23 10.18
CA PRO A 73 -3.37 11.61 9.92
C PRO A 73 -4.69 11.70 9.13
N PHE A 74 -4.91 10.73 8.24
CA PHE A 74 -6.08 10.68 7.36
C PHE A 74 -6.80 9.34 7.50
N PRO A 75 -7.54 9.08 8.59
CA PRO A 75 -8.24 7.83 8.81
C PRO A 75 -9.38 7.62 7.80
N SER A 76 -9.71 6.37 7.53
CA SER A 76 -10.89 6.03 6.72
C SER A 76 -12.18 6.48 7.43
N PRO A 77 -13.24 6.85 6.67
CA PRO A 77 -14.55 7.18 7.24
C PRO A 77 -15.11 6.03 8.09
N GLN A 78 -15.73 6.37 9.22
CA GLN A 78 -16.37 5.40 10.12
C GLN A 78 -17.62 4.73 9.50
N SER A 79 -18.33 5.49 8.66
CA SER A 79 -19.53 5.01 7.94
C SER A 79 -19.37 5.32 6.45
N PRO A 80 -18.64 4.46 5.72
CA PRO A 80 -18.39 4.70 4.31
C PRO A 80 -19.67 4.56 3.48
N GLN A 81 -19.78 5.40 2.46
CA GLN A 81 -20.92 5.40 1.51
C GLN A 81 -20.63 4.53 0.28
N PHE A 82 -19.35 4.33 -0.04
CA PHE A 82 -18.87 3.51 -1.14
C PHE A 82 -17.46 3.01 -0.85
N THR A 83 -17.04 2.03 -1.64
CA THR A 83 -15.68 1.45 -1.59
C THR A 83 -14.91 1.81 -2.85
N PHE A 84 -13.58 1.92 -2.76
CA PHE A 84 -12.74 2.15 -3.92
C PHE A 84 -11.38 1.47 -3.79
N ILE A 85 -10.77 1.25 -4.95
CA ILE A 85 -9.38 0.84 -5.06
C ILE A 85 -8.55 1.96 -5.66
N ASP A 86 -7.26 2.08 -5.25
CA ASP A 86 -6.34 3.14 -5.66
C ASP A 86 -5.07 2.51 -6.27
N LEU A 87 -5.02 2.47 -7.59
CA LEU A 87 -3.91 1.92 -8.36
C LEU A 87 -2.93 3.03 -8.72
N PHE A 88 -1.62 2.72 -8.63
CA PHE A 88 -0.55 3.71 -8.78
C PHE A 88 -0.71 4.85 -7.77
N ALA A 89 -1.01 4.47 -6.52
CA ALA A 89 -1.53 5.34 -5.48
C ALA A 89 -0.61 6.52 -5.12
N GLY A 90 0.69 6.43 -5.42
CA GLY A 90 1.64 7.46 -5.09
C GLY A 90 1.68 7.75 -3.59
N MET A 91 1.46 8.99 -3.23
CA MET A 91 1.35 9.43 -1.83
C MET A 91 -0.10 9.41 -1.29
N GLY A 92 -1.07 8.94 -2.09
CA GLY A 92 -2.47 8.81 -1.73
C GLY A 92 -3.37 10.00 -2.09
N GLY A 93 -3.09 10.69 -3.19
CA GLY A 93 -3.90 11.83 -3.64
C GLY A 93 -5.35 11.46 -3.95
N PHE A 94 -5.57 10.38 -4.69
CA PHE A 94 -6.93 9.86 -4.92
C PHE A 94 -7.60 9.40 -3.63
N ARG A 95 -6.85 8.72 -2.76
CA ARG A 95 -7.38 8.28 -1.47
C ARG A 95 -7.90 9.45 -0.65
N LEU A 96 -7.15 10.54 -0.52
CA LEU A 96 -7.61 11.75 0.17
C LEU A 96 -8.90 12.30 -0.43
N ALA A 97 -8.96 12.41 -1.76
CA ALA A 97 -10.13 12.93 -2.45
C ALA A 97 -11.37 12.04 -2.24
N MET A 98 -11.22 10.72 -2.38
CA MET A 98 -12.32 9.77 -2.21
C MET A 98 -12.78 9.66 -0.75
N GLN A 99 -11.87 9.66 0.22
CA GLN A 99 -12.22 9.66 1.65
C GLN A 99 -12.98 10.94 2.04
N ALA A 100 -12.63 12.10 1.47
CA ALA A 100 -13.37 13.35 1.68
C ALA A 100 -14.82 13.28 1.16
N GLN A 101 -15.12 12.38 0.23
CA GLN A 101 -16.47 12.12 -0.29
C GLN A 101 -17.14 10.91 0.41
N GLY A 102 -16.59 10.40 1.50
CA GLY A 102 -17.15 9.28 2.23
C GLY A 102 -16.75 7.89 1.71
N GLY A 103 -15.76 7.80 0.82
CA GLY A 103 -15.26 6.52 0.30
C GLY A 103 -14.29 5.82 1.25
N LYS A 104 -14.33 4.48 1.27
CA LYS A 104 -13.37 3.62 1.97
C LYS A 104 -12.43 2.96 0.96
N CYS A 105 -11.12 3.16 1.14
CA CYS A 105 -10.12 2.45 0.35
C CYS A 105 -10.05 0.99 0.80
N VAL A 106 -10.31 0.06 -0.11
CA VAL A 106 -10.29 -1.39 0.17
C VAL A 106 -9.09 -2.10 -0.44
N PHE A 107 -8.37 -1.43 -1.33
CA PHE A 107 -7.11 -1.90 -1.89
C PHE A 107 -6.33 -0.70 -2.44
N SER A 108 -5.01 -0.72 -2.28
CA SER A 108 -4.12 0.24 -2.92
C SER A 108 -2.85 -0.43 -3.38
N SER A 109 -2.29 0.03 -4.51
CA SER A 109 -1.00 -0.47 -5.01
C SER A 109 -0.08 0.67 -5.42
N GLU A 110 1.21 0.53 -5.06
CA GLU A 110 2.28 1.46 -5.41
C GLU A 110 3.61 0.71 -5.41
N TRP A 111 4.41 0.85 -6.45
CA TRP A 111 5.70 0.16 -6.55
C TRP A 111 6.88 0.96 -6.01
N ASN A 112 6.74 2.31 -6.00
CA ASN A 112 7.80 3.21 -5.56
C ASN A 112 7.90 3.21 -4.03
N LYS A 113 9.03 2.73 -3.51
CA LYS A 113 9.26 2.59 -2.06
C LYS A 113 9.22 3.90 -1.27
N TYR A 114 9.54 5.03 -1.90
CA TYR A 114 9.46 6.34 -1.24
C TYR A 114 8.00 6.82 -1.15
N ALA A 115 7.24 6.62 -2.22
CA ALA A 115 5.81 6.90 -2.22
C ALA A 115 5.06 6.02 -1.22
N GLN A 116 5.37 4.70 -1.16
CA GLN A 116 4.83 3.77 -0.17
C GLN A 116 5.05 4.24 1.28
N LYS A 117 6.25 4.76 1.60
CA LYS A 117 6.54 5.29 2.95
C LYS A 117 5.66 6.48 3.28
N THR A 118 5.49 7.40 2.34
CA THR A 118 4.62 8.57 2.53
C THR A 118 3.16 8.14 2.67
N TYR A 119 2.72 7.18 1.86
CA TYR A 119 1.37 6.62 1.94
C TYR A 119 1.12 5.97 3.30
N LEU A 120 2.05 5.16 3.79
CA LEU A 120 1.99 4.55 5.11
C LEU A 120 1.89 5.62 6.22
N ALA A 121 2.72 6.65 6.16
CA ALA A 121 2.70 7.75 7.13
C ALA A 121 1.36 8.52 7.12
N ASN A 122 0.71 8.64 5.94
CA ASN A 122 -0.56 9.33 5.80
C ASN A 122 -1.75 8.50 6.30
N PHE A 123 -1.78 7.20 6.00
CA PHE A 123 -2.97 6.36 6.14
C PHE A 123 -2.78 5.18 7.11
N GLY A 124 -1.59 4.94 7.62
CA GLY A 124 -1.28 3.78 8.47
C GLY A 124 -1.30 2.44 7.74
N GLU A 125 -1.54 2.44 6.43
CA GLU A 125 -1.62 1.24 5.60
C GLU A 125 -0.50 1.25 4.56
N MET A 126 0.19 0.11 4.42
CA MET A 126 1.17 -0.10 3.37
C MET A 126 0.46 -0.47 2.06
N PRO A 127 0.67 0.26 0.96
CA PRO A 127 0.14 -0.17 -0.33
C PRO A 127 0.74 -1.51 -0.75
N PHE A 128 -0.02 -2.32 -1.46
CA PHE A 128 0.51 -3.48 -2.17
C PHE A 128 1.55 -3.03 -3.20
N GLY A 129 2.42 -3.94 -3.61
CA GLY A 129 3.51 -3.63 -4.53
C GLY A 129 3.08 -3.39 -5.98
N ASP A 130 3.87 -3.90 -6.91
CA ASP A 130 3.68 -3.73 -8.35
C ASP A 130 2.40 -4.40 -8.84
N ILE A 131 1.46 -3.61 -9.36
CA ILE A 131 0.16 -4.08 -9.85
C ILE A 131 0.25 -4.96 -11.11
N THR A 132 1.38 -4.95 -11.81
CA THR A 132 1.61 -5.83 -12.96
C THR A 132 1.83 -7.30 -12.55
N LYS A 133 1.98 -7.56 -11.25
CA LYS A 133 2.19 -8.90 -10.72
C LYS A 133 0.88 -9.57 -10.37
N GLU A 134 0.66 -10.77 -10.90
CA GLU A 134 -0.55 -11.56 -10.62
C GLU A 134 -0.76 -11.79 -9.11
N VAL A 135 0.32 -12.00 -8.36
CA VAL A 135 0.24 -12.11 -6.90
C VAL A 135 -0.27 -10.83 -6.24
N THR A 136 -0.02 -9.66 -6.80
CA THR A 136 -0.57 -8.39 -6.31
C THR A 136 -2.03 -8.25 -6.70
N LYS A 137 -2.38 -8.57 -7.95
CA LYS A 137 -3.77 -8.56 -8.43
C LYS A 137 -4.66 -9.51 -7.62
N SER A 138 -4.13 -10.65 -7.14
CA SER A 138 -4.91 -11.62 -6.36
C SER A 138 -5.41 -11.10 -5.01
N TYR A 139 -4.90 -9.97 -4.51
CA TYR A 139 -5.39 -9.31 -3.29
C TYR A 139 -6.47 -8.27 -3.56
N ILE A 140 -6.79 -7.97 -4.83
CA ILE A 140 -7.88 -7.05 -5.16
C ILE A 140 -9.20 -7.69 -4.71
N PRO A 141 -10.03 -6.99 -3.93
CA PRO A 141 -11.32 -7.52 -3.54
C PRO A 141 -12.23 -7.72 -4.76
N GLN A 142 -13.07 -8.73 -4.69
CA GLN A 142 -13.97 -9.10 -5.77
C GLN A 142 -15.00 -8.01 -6.08
N TYR A 143 -15.33 -7.17 -5.09
CA TYR A 143 -16.31 -6.09 -5.22
C TYR A 143 -15.75 -4.80 -4.69
N PHE A 144 -15.88 -3.75 -5.48
CA PHE A 144 -15.61 -2.35 -5.15
C PHE A 144 -16.45 -1.47 -6.09
N ASP A 145 -16.75 -0.24 -5.64
CA ASP A 145 -17.65 0.65 -6.41
C ASP A 145 -16.87 1.50 -7.41
N ILE A 146 -15.65 1.94 -7.06
CA ILE A 146 -14.85 2.87 -7.87
C ILE A 146 -13.41 2.37 -8.00
N LEU A 147 -12.88 2.44 -9.22
CA LEU A 147 -11.47 2.24 -9.51
C LEU A 147 -10.81 3.59 -9.80
N CYS A 148 -9.81 3.96 -8.99
CA CYS A 148 -8.91 5.08 -9.22
C CYS A 148 -7.59 4.57 -9.80
N ALA A 149 -7.12 5.12 -10.92
CA ALA A 149 -5.86 4.70 -11.54
C ALA A 149 -5.13 5.89 -12.15
N GLY A 150 -4.10 6.36 -11.46
CA GLY A 150 -3.21 7.43 -11.91
C GLY A 150 -1.97 6.90 -12.63
N PHE A 151 -2.11 6.05 -13.64
CA PHE A 151 -0.95 5.46 -14.31
C PHE A 151 -0.11 6.51 -15.07
N PRO A 152 1.22 6.27 -15.23
CA PRO A 152 2.12 7.19 -15.91
C PRO A 152 1.70 7.49 -17.35
N CYS A 153 1.32 8.74 -17.64
CA CYS A 153 0.89 9.16 -18.99
C CYS A 153 2.03 9.65 -19.90
N GLN A 154 3.28 9.56 -19.46
CA GLN A 154 4.45 10.02 -20.25
C GLN A 154 4.55 9.42 -21.66
N PRO A 155 4.21 8.12 -21.90
CA PRO A 155 4.21 7.56 -23.24
C PRO A 155 3.18 8.19 -24.18
N PHE A 156 2.16 8.84 -23.66
CA PHE A 156 1.00 9.36 -24.40
C PHE A 156 0.96 10.89 -24.45
N SER A 157 1.61 11.57 -23.51
CA SER A 157 1.62 13.04 -23.45
C SER A 157 2.55 13.64 -24.51
N ILE A 158 2.20 14.82 -25.06
CA ILE A 158 3.00 15.51 -26.08
C ILE A 158 4.45 15.71 -25.60
N ALA A 159 4.65 16.18 -24.38
CA ALA A 159 5.98 16.39 -23.81
C ALA A 159 6.75 15.09 -23.62
N GLY A 160 6.10 14.05 -23.11
CA GLY A 160 6.70 12.73 -22.90
C GLY A 160 7.05 12.03 -24.22
N VAL A 161 6.18 12.09 -25.21
CA VAL A 161 6.40 11.54 -26.55
C VAL A 161 7.58 12.23 -27.22
N SER A 162 7.65 13.56 -27.19
CA SER A 162 8.77 14.34 -27.78
C SER A 162 10.10 13.96 -27.12
N LYS A 163 10.15 13.88 -25.78
CA LYS A 163 11.34 13.45 -25.04
C LYS A 163 11.74 12.00 -25.36
N LYS A 164 10.80 11.07 -25.42
CA LYS A 164 11.10 9.65 -25.74
C LYS A 164 11.57 9.50 -27.17
N LYS A 165 10.96 10.18 -28.13
CA LYS A 165 11.39 10.18 -29.54
C LYS A 165 12.80 10.72 -29.71
N SER A 166 13.17 11.82 -29.04
CA SER A 166 14.53 12.37 -29.09
C SER A 166 15.59 11.42 -28.54
N LEU A 167 15.18 10.49 -27.66
CA LEU A 167 16.05 9.44 -27.10
C LEU A 167 15.94 8.09 -27.85
N GLY A 168 15.25 8.02 -28.99
CA GLY A 168 15.06 6.78 -29.77
C GLY A 168 14.21 5.72 -29.06
N ARG A 169 13.36 6.10 -28.09
CA ARG A 169 12.54 5.19 -27.32
C ARG A 169 11.12 5.07 -27.89
N GLU A 170 10.52 3.92 -27.69
CA GLU A 170 9.12 3.66 -28.07
C GLU A 170 8.15 4.54 -27.26
N THR A 171 6.99 4.84 -27.85
CA THR A 171 5.96 5.71 -27.29
C THR A 171 4.57 5.08 -27.40
N GLY A 172 3.60 5.60 -26.66
CA GLY A 172 2.24 5.06 -26.63
C GLY A 172 2.21 3.62 -26.11
N PHE A 173 1.33 2.81 -26.64
CA PHE A 173 1.17 1.39 -26.27
C PHE A 173 2.37 0.50 -26.65
N LYS A 174 3.29 0.97 -27.47
CA LYS A 174 4.53 0.26 -27.80
C LYS A 174 5.58 0.35 -26.70
N ASP A 175 5.46 1.32 -25.79
CA ASP A 175 6.33 1.45 -24.62
C ASP A 175 6.08 0.30 -23.66
N LYS A 176 7.00 -0.66 -23.61
CA LYS A 176 6.88 -1.89 -22.80
C LYS A 176 6.92 -1.66 -21.29
N THR A 177 7.31 -0.48 -20.83
CA THR A 177 7.49 -0.19 -19.39
C THR A 177 6.32 0.57 -18.79
N GLN A 178 5.73 1.49 -19.54
CA GLN A 178 4.67 2.39 -19.04
C GLN A 178 3.43 2.39 -19.95
N GLY A 179 3.59 2.09 -21.23
CA GLY A 179 2.49 2.07 -22.19
C GLY A 179 1.56 0.87 -22.03
N THR A 180 2.05 -0.22 -21.41
CA THR A 180 1.29 -1.44 -21.14
C THR A 180 0.44 -1.36 -19.88
N LEU A 181 0.73 -0.43 -18.95
CA LEU A 181 0.02 -0.32 -17.68
C LEU A 181 -1.48 -0.03 -17.84
N PHE A 182 -1.88 0.57 -18.94
CA PHE A 182 -3.30 0.73 -19.28
C PHE A 182 -4.03 -0.62 -19.37
N PHE A 183 -3.38 -1.63 -19.94
CA PHE A 183 -3.97 -2.97 -20.08
C PHE A 183 -4.11 -3.66 -18.72
N ASP A 184 -3.16 -3.47 -17.80
CA ASP A 184 -3.29 -3.97 -16.43
C ASP A 184 -4.50 -3.38 -15.71
N VAL A 185 -4.82 -2.09 -15.97
CA VAL A 185 -6.04 -1.47 -15.44
C VAL A 185 -7.29 -2.05 -16.09
N ALA A 186 -7.27 -2.25 -17.43
CA ALA A 186 -8.39 -2.81 -18.16
C ALA A 186 -8.70 -4.26 -17.74
N ASP A 187 -7.68 -5.04 -17.39
CA ASP A 187 -7.83 -6.42 -16.91
C ASP A 187 -8.46 -6.53 -15.52
N ILE A 188 -8.47 -5.43 -14.75
CA ILE A 188 -9.03 -5.38 -13.38
C ILE A 188 -10.52 -4.99 -13.39
N ILE A 189 -11.00 -4.36 -14.46
CA ILE A 189 -12.39 -3.92 -14.65
C ILE A 189 -13.25 -5.06 -15.18
#